data_b32842e644fb456a241bed7782429705
#
_entry.id   b32842e644fb456a241bed7782429705
#
_cell.length_a   1.000
_cell.length_b   1.000
_cell.length_c   1.000
_cell.angle_alpha   90.00
_cell.angle_beta   90.00
_cell.angle_gamma   90.00
#
_symmetry.space_group_name_H-M   'P 1'
#
loop_
_entity.id
_entity.type
_entity.pdbx_description
1 polymer ?
#
loop_
_entity_poly.entity_id
_entity_poly.type
_entity_poly.pdbx_seq_one_letter_code
_entity_poly.pdbx_strand_id
1 'polypeptide(L)'
;MSLFSLLNNRTIWCYLLLTMLLIVRDVLMIGVPDVAIVGLIGICMLLLPYRKAVPFLFFTFPLTCGIPGYTMLVAFIILLLKGPRLNGYQLFPLLMLVLLELLSDLTYKSDSATFMAVTSFLSFSALLFYFMNSYNDRFEIHDCITSYILGTLLCLSIIAYVMLSQWNQETILSGAVRSGALGAIENKISNQQGHLAANANTLAYFALSSISCIVCYWNRININKVMLTIIGALTLFLGFFSVSRTYLMCLGLLFVLYIFITDRSGRLKYLFLMLLMALFVVVVFPDILDTMTSGFETRSEEGNFQTAGGRTILFSQYQERWLANPAAIFIGAGAICHAEVLGMKEYMHNALQQIWVCLGSVGFLLYFVLFFRYLKRYFSKSKMVYYLPFFITFLFDQSIQLLNPYYLMLPLIPTLLICRTKENC
;
A
#
# COMPACT_ATOMS: atom_id res chain seq x y z
N MET A 1 0.35 11.47 31.97
CA MET A 1 -0.77 10.53 31.89
C MET A 1 -0.48 9.39 32.86
N SER A 2 -1.30 9.14 33.87
CA SER A 2 -1.04 8.10 34.87
C SER A 2 -1.23 6.70 34.26
N LEU A 3 -0.50 5.72 34.78
CA LEU A 3 -0.58 4.32 34.34
C LEU A 3 -2.04 3.80 34.42
N PHE A 4 -2.79 4.25 35.40
CA PHE A 4 -4.22 3.94 35.58
C PHE A 4 -5.12 4.48 34.45
N SER A 5 -4.81 5.66 33.88
CA SER A 5 -5.60 6.20 32.76
C SER A 5 -5.28 5.50 31.45
N LEU A 6 -4.09 4.93 31.29
CA LEU A 6 -3.70 4.07 30.18
C LEU A 6 -4.44 2.73 30.21
N LEU A 7 -4.53 2.11 31.39
CA LEU A 7 -5.22 0.83 31.58
C LEU A 7 -6.73 0.89 31.32
N ASN A 8 -7.33 2.06 31.48
CA ASN A 8 -8.77 2.24 31.26
C ASN A 8 -9.12 2.68 29.82
N ASN A 9 -8.11 2.80 28.92
CA ASN A 9 -8.32 3.23 27.54
C ASN A 9 -8.45 2.05 26.59
N ARG A 10 -9.71 1.67 26.28
CA ARG A 10 -10.03 0.57 25.34
C ARG A 10 -9.30 0.69 24.00
N THR A 11 -9.04 1.91 23.55
CA THR A 11 -8.33 2.15 22.28
C THR A 11 -6.92 1.60 22.35
N ILE A 12 -6.19 1.89 23.41
CA ILE A 12 -4.80 1.43 23.58
C ILE A 12 -4.76 -0.11 23.62
N TRP A 13 -5.70 -0.73 24.30
CA TRP A 13 -5.78 -2.19 24.37
C TRP A 13 -5.99 -2.84 23.00
N CYS A 14 -6.81 -2.27 22.12
CA CYS A 14 -6.99 -2.78 20.76
C CYS A 14 -5.69 -2.79 19.98
N TYR A 15 -4.90 -1.68 20.03
CA TYR A 15 -3.60 -1.61 19.38
C TYR A 15 -2.59 -2.60 19.97
N LEU A 16 -2.51 -2.69 21.28
CA LEU A 16 -1.59 -3.59 21.98
C LEU A 16 -1.92 -5.07 21.71
N LEU A 17 -3.19 -5.46 21.80
CA LEU A 17 -3.61 -6.83 21.54
C LEU A 17 -3.29 -7.27 20.12
N LEU A 18 -3.57 -6.43 19.13
CA LEU A 18 -3.24 -6.74 17.74
C LEU A 18 -1.73 -6.83 17.56
N THR A 19 -0.96 -5.87 18.11
CA THR A 19 0.50 -5.88 18.03
C THR A 19 1.07 -7.15 18.67
N MET A 20 0.60 -7.52 19.87
CA MET A 20 1.05 -8.74 20.54
C MET A 20 0.72 -9.99 19.74
N LEU A 21 -0.49 -10.07 19.17
CA LEU A 21 -0.89 -11.21 18.36
C LEU A 21 -0.01 -11.37 17.11
N LEU A 22 0.34 -10.26 16.45
CA LEU A 22 1.25 -10.27 15.31
C LEU A 22 2.68 -10.63 15.71
N ILE A 23 3.17 -10.16 16.85
CA ILE A 23 4.48 -10.55 17.37
C ILE A 23 4.50 -12.08 17.67
N VAL A 24 3.46 -12.60 18.29
CA VAL A 24 3.34 -14.04 18.57
C VAL A 24 3.36 -14.84 17.26
N ARG A 25 2.62 -14.40 16.25
CA ARG A 25 2.57 -15.10 14.96
C ARG A 25 3.87 -14.96 14.16
N ASP A 26 4.34 -13.72 13.94
CA ASP A 26 5.37 -13.42 12.94
C ASP A 26 6.79 -13.40 13.52
N VAL A 27 6.96 -13.08 14.80
CA VAL A 27 8.28 -13.02 15.46
C VAL A 27 8.57 -14.30 16.22
N LEU A 28 7.60 -14.77 17.02
CA LEU A 28 7.75 -16.00 17.79
C LEU A 28 7.41 -17.25 16.97
N MET A 29 6.93 -17.10 15.74
CA MET A 29 6.58 -18.18 14.80
C MET A 29 5.57 -19.18 15.39
N ILE A 30 4.65 -18.70 16.25
CA ILE A 30 3.58 -19.53 16.82
C ILE A 30 2.39 -19.47 15.88
N GLY A 31 1.87 -20.63 15.48
CA GLY A 31 0.75 -20.73 14.56
C GLY A 31 -0.50 -20.01 15.05
N VAL A 32 -0.79 -18.84 14.49
CA VAL A 32 -2.01 -18.08 14.72
C VAL A 32 -2.80 -18.07 13.42
N PRO A 33 -4.01 -18.66 13.39
CA PRO A 33 -4.81 -18.68 12.17
C PRO A 33 -5.27 -17.25 11.79
N ASP A 34 -5.29 -16.97 10.50
CA ASP A 34 -5.70 -15.66 9.94
C ASP A 34 -7.08 -15.23 10.44
N VAL A 35 -8.00 -16.17 10.60
CA VAL A 35 -9.34 -15.92 11.14
C VAL A 35 -9.30 -15.29 12.54
N ALA A 36 -8.31 -15.64 13.37
CA ALA A 36 -8.15 -15.05 14.69
C ALA A 36 -7.75 -13.56 14.60
N ILE A 37 -6.89 -13.22 13.65
CA ILE A 37 -6.48 -11.82 13.41
C ILE A 37 -7.66 -11.01 12.84
N VAL A 38 -8.35 -11.56 11.82
CA VAL A 38 -9.54 -10.94 11.23
C VAL A 38 -10.61 -10.73 12.30
N GLY A 39 -10.84 -11.76 13.12
CA GLY A 39 -11.80 -11.70 14.24
C GLY A 39 -11.42 -10.63 15.28
N LEU A 40 -10.14 -10.57 15.67
CA LEU A 40 -9.66 -9.55 16.61
C LEU A 40 -9.83 -8.14 16.06
N ILE A 41 -9.48 -7.91 14.78
CA ILE A 41 -9.67 -6.61 14.11
C ILE A 41 -11.16 -6.25 14.11
N GLY A 42 -12.04 -7.18 13.73
CA GLY A 42 -13.47 -6.98 13.73
C GLY A 42 -14.02 -6.62 15.12
N ILE A 43 -13.64 -7.37 16.14
CA ILE A 43 -14.03 -7.12 17.53
C ILE A 43 -13.54 -5.74 18.00
N CYS A 44 -12.27 -5.42 17.76
CA CYS A 44 -11.73 -4.10 18.13
C CYS A 44 -12.50 -2.97 17.43
N MET A 45 -12.76 -3.10 16.13
CA MET A 45 -13.55 -2.10 15.39
C MET A 45 -14.98 -1.99 15.90
N LEU A 46 -15.61 -3.08 16.36
CA LEU A 46 -16.94 -3.07 16.96
C LEU A 46 -16.95 -2.42 18.36
N LEU A 47 -15.93 -2.64 19.16
CA LEU A 47 -15.81 -2.07 20.49
C LEU A 47 -15.46 -0.59 20.50
N LEU A 48 -14.70 -0.13 19.50
CA LEU A 48 -14.29 1.26 19.38
C LEU A 48 -15.43 2.13 18.81
N PRO A 49 -15.60 3.38 19.28
CA PRO A 49 -16.47 4.32 18.59
C PRO A 49 -15.94 4.63 17.20
N TYR A 50 -16.81 5.00 16.26
CA TYR A 50 -16.43 5.24 14.85
C TYR A 50 -15.18 6.13 14.68
N ARG A 51 -15.09 7.23 15.48
CA ARG A 51 -13.92 8.14 15.46
C ARG A 51 -12.60 7.47 15.77
N LYS A 52 -12.59 6.37 16.52
CA LYS A 52 -11.38 5.62 16.90
C LYS A 52 -11.24 4.31 16.09
N ALA A 53 -12.35 3.76 15.60
CA ALA A 53 -12.33 2.57 14.75
C ALA A 53 -11.67 2.84 13.39
N VAL A 54 -11.91 4.03 12.80
CA VAL A 54 -11.26 4.41 11.54
C VAL A 54 -9.73 4.54 11.67
N PRO A 55 -9.16 5.31 12.61
CA PRO A 55 -7.72 5.30 12.86
C PRO A 55 -7.16 3.90 13.13
N PHE A 56 -7.83 3.08 13.92
CA PHE A 56 -7.42 1.71 14.16
C PHE A 56 -7.36 0.89 12.86
N LEU A 57 -8.33 1.04 11.97
CA LEU A 57 -8.29 0.40 10.64
C LEU A 57 -7.06 0.84 9.85
N PHE A 58 -6.70 2.12 9.87
CA PHE A 58 -5.49 2.63 9.19
C PHE A 58 -4.20 2.01 9.75
N PHE A 59 -4.15 1.76 11.04
CA PHE A 59 -3.04 1.02 11.66
C PHE A 59 -2.93 -0.40 11.10
N THR A 60 -4.07 -1.05 10.81
CA THR A 60 -4.09 -2.43 10.32
C THR A 60 -3.69 -2.55 8.84
N PHE A 61 -3.79 -1.51 8.02
CA PHE A 61 -3.53 -1.59 6.58
C PHE A 61 -2.20 -2.25 6.22
N PRO A 62 -1.04 -1.80 6.74
CA PRO A 62 0.23 -2.45 6.43
C PRO A 62 0.37 -3.82 7.11
N LEU A 63 -0.35 -4.04 8.20
CA LEU A 63 -0.26 -5.27 9.02
C LEU A 63 -1.13 -6.41 8.49
N THR A 64 -2.00 -6.15 7.53
CA THR A 64 -2.86 -7.17 6.88
C THR A 64 -2.26 -7.73 5.59
N CYS A 65 -1.02 -7.37 5.26
CA CYS A 65 -0.29 -7.99 4.17
C CYS A 65 -0.23 -9.51 4.35
N GLY A 66 -0.70 -10.26 3.35
CA GLY A 66 -0.80 -11.72 3.42
C GLY A 66 -2.09 -12.26 4.06
N ILE A 67 -2.91 -11.41 4.71
CA ILE A 67 -4.21 -11.82 5.23
C ILE A 67 -5.29 -11.52 4.18
N PRO A 68 -6.14 -12.48 3.82
CA PRO A 68 -7.15 -12.32 2.78
C PRO A 68 -8.04 -11.09 2.93
N GLY A 69 -8.62 -10.63 1.83
CA GLY A 69 -9.53 -9.48 1.76
C GLY A 69 -10.73 -9.52 2.72
N TYR A 70 -10.96 -10.64 3.41
CA TYR A 70 -11.95 -10.74 4.48
C TYR A 70 -11.80 -9.69 5.57
N THR A 71 -10.56 -9.31 5.91
CA THR A 71 -10.32 -8.21 6.87
C THR A 71 -10.94 -6.91 6.38
N MET A 72 -10.78 -6.63 5.09
CA MET A 72 -11.33 -5.43 4.49
C MET A 72 -12.83 -5.49 4.32
N LEU A 73 -13.39 -6.67 4.06
CA LEU A 73 -14.84 -6.89 4.03
C LEU A 73 -15.45 -6.64 5.41
N VAL A 74 -14.89 -7.25 6.45
CA VAL A 74 -15.34 -7.05 7.85
C VAL A 74 -15.26 -5.58 8.22
N ALA A 75 -14.13 -4.92 7.91
CA ALA A 75 -13.96 -3.50 8.15
C ALA A 75 -15.01 -2.65 7.43
N PHE A 76 -15.27 -2.93 6.15
CA PHE A 76 -16.26 -2.20 5.37
C PHE A 76 -17.67 -2.36 5.94
N ILE A 77 -18.08 -3.57 6.28
CA ILE A 77 -19.39 -3.82 6.91
C ILE A 77 -19.52 -3.04 8.22
N ILE A 78 -18.50 -3.06 9.08
CA ILE A 78 -18.53 -2.33 10.35
C ILE A 78 -18.57 -0.81 10.11
N LEU A 79 -17.86 -0.30 9.11
CA LEU A 79 -17.91 1.11 8.74
C LEU A 79 -19.29 1.52 8.22
N LEU A 80 -19.98 0.67 7.46
CA LEU A 80 -21.35 0.92 7.02
C LEU A 80 -22.34 0.95 8.21
N LEU A 81 -22.14 0.07 9.20
CA LEU A 81 -23.00 0.01 10.39
C LEU A 81 -22.80 1.22 11.33
N LYS A 82 -21.58 1.69 11.49
CA LYS A 82 -21.22 2.75 12.44
C LYS A 82 -21.04 4.12 11.83
N GLY A 83 -20.71 4.14 10.54
CA GLY A 83 -20.33 5.35 9.82
C GLY A 83 -21.53 6.17 9.32
N PRO A 84 -21.25 7.24 8.60
CA PRO A 84 -22.28 8.01 7.93
C PRO A 84 -22.94 7.17 6.84
N ARG A 85 -24.24 7.38 6.66
CA ARG A 85 -24.98 6.75 5.55
C ARG A 85 -24.42 7.27 4.22
N LEU A 86 -24.09 6.35 3.33
CA LEU A 86 -23.70 6.66 1.96
C LEU A 86 -24.97 6.93 1.14
N ASN A 87 -24.94 7.99 0.34
CA ASN A 87 -26.02 8.31 -0.59
C ASN A 87 -25.96 7.38 -1.81
N GLY A 88 -27.10 7.15 -2.47
CA GLY A 88 -27.17 6.31 -3.67
C GLY A 88 -26.16 6.70 -4.77
N TYR A 89 -25.93 7.99 -4.96
CA TYR A 89 -24.91 8.51 -5.90
C TYR A 89 -23.48 8.10 -5.54
N GLN A 90 -23.20 7.81 -4.27
CA GLN A 90 -21.89 7.37 -3.79
C GLN A 90 -21.71 5.86 -3.94
N LEU A 91 -22.81 5.10 -3.87
CA LEU A 91 -22.82 3.66 -4.04
C LEU A 91 -22.87 3.25 -5.52
N PHE A 92 -23.47 4.08 -6.39
CA PHE A 92 -23.64 3.78 -7.80
C PHE A 92 -22.36 3.34 -8.51
N PRO A 93 -21.21 4.02 -8.37
CA PRO A 93 -19.98 3.59 -9.02
C PRO A 93 -19.48 2.23 -8.53
N LEU A 94 -19.63 1.95 -7.24
CA LEU A 94 -19.28 0.65 -6.69
C LEU A 94 -20.18 -0.45 -7.26
N LEU A 95 -21.48 -0.21 -7.30
CA LEU A 95 -22.44 -1.16 -7.89
C LEU A 95 -22.14 -1.42 -9.37
N MET A 96 -21.75 -0.38 -10.12
CA MET A 96 -21.36 -0.55 -11.54
C MET A 96 -20.09 -1.37 -11.70
N LEU A 97 -19.08 -1.18 -10.84
CA LEU A 97 -17.86 -2.00 -10.87
C LEU A 97 -18.15 -3.46 -10.52
N VAL A 98 -18.99 -3.68 -9.50
CA VAL A 98 -19.45 -5.04 -9.15
C VAL A 98 -20.18 -5.68 -10.32
N LEU A 99 -21.07 -4.93 -10.97
CA LEU A 99 -21.82 -5.43 -12.13
C LEU A 99 -20.90 -5.78 -13.31
N LEU A 100 -19.90 -4.94 -13.60
CA LEU A 100 -18.93 -5.21 -14.66
C LEU A 100 -18.12 -6.48 -14.37
N GLU A 101 -17.66 -6.65 -13.12
CA GLU A 101 -16.93 -7.87 -12.73
C GLU A 101 -17.82 -9.11 -12.89
N LEU A 102 -19.04 -9.07 -12.37
CA LEU A 102 -19.99 -10.17 -12.52
C LEU A 102 -20.33 -10.48 -13.99
N LEU A 103 -20.49 -9.46 -14.83
CA LEU A 103 -20.71 -9.65 -16.28
C LEU A 103 -19.50 -10.30 -16.94
N SER A 104 -18.31 -9.92 -16.57
CA SER A 104 -17.07 -10.52 -17.07
C SER A 104 -16.97 -11.99 -16.65
N ASP A 105 -17.16 -12.28 -15.36
CA ASP A 105 -17.10 -13.64 -14.83
C ASP A 105 -18.15 -14.56 -15.51
N LEU A 106 -19.36 -14.06 -15.71
CA LEU A 106 -20.43 -14.80 -16.41
C LEU A 106 -20.12 -15.01 -17.90
N THR A 107 -19.47 -14.04 -18.54
CA THR A 107 -19.13 -14.11 -19.97
C THR A 107 -18.03 -15.11 -20.23
N TYR A 108 -16.99 -15.10 -19.41
CA TYR A 108 -15.79 -15.90 -19.64
C TYR A 108 -15.75 -17.22 -18.88
N LYS A 109 -16.60 -17.39 -17.86
CA LYS A 109 -16.72 -18.63 -17.04
C LYS A 109 -15.36 -19.13 -16.55
N SER A 110 -14.53 -18.22 -16.04
CA SER A 110 -13.18 -18.54 -15.62
C SER A 110 -13.14 -19.32 -14.31
N ASP A 111 -12.26 -20.32 -14.24
CA ASP A 111 -12.01 -21.08 -13.02
C ASP A 111 -11.27 -20.26 -11.94
N SER A 112 -10.63 -19.16 -12.35
CA SER A 112 -9.93 -18.23 -11.42
C SER A 112 -10.89 -17.40 -10.59
N ALA A 113 -12.15 -17.24 -10.98
CA ALA A 113 -13.17 -16.48 -10.28
C ALA A 113 -13.65 -17.18 -9.01
N THR A 114 -12.74 -17.45 -8.08
CA THR A 114 -13.11 -18.04 -6.79
C THR A 114 -13.87 -17.04 -5.94
N PHE A 115 -14.78 -17.53 -5.10
CA PHE A 115 -15.50 -16.70 -4.13
C PHE A 115 -14.59 -15.81 -3.30
N MET A 116 -13.42 -16.31 -2.94
CA MET A 116 -12.41 -15.59 -2.16
C MET A 116 -11.80 -14.43 -2.96
N ALA A 117 -11.46 -14.64 -4.22
CA ALA A 117 -10.88 -13.61 -5.08
C ALA A 117 -11.89 -12.48 -5.35
N VAL A 118 -13.13 -12.84 -5.72
CA VAL A 118 -14.22 -11.89 -5.94
C VAL A 118 -14.50 -11.07 -4.66
N THR A 119 -14.61 -11.72 -3.51
CA THR A 119 -14.89 -11.06 -2.24
C THR A 119 -13.77 -10.11 -1.85
N SER A 120 -12.52 -10.48 -2.09
CA SER A 120 -11.36 -9.62 -1.84
C SER A 120 -11.41 -8.38 -2.72
N PHE A 121 -11.58 -8.53 -4.02
CA PHE A 121 -11.69 -7.42 -4.97
C PHE A 121 -12.80 -6.44 -4.58
N LEU A 122 -13.99 -6.95 -4.28
CA LEU A 122 -15.14 -6.13 -3.90
C LEU A 122 -14.88 -5.37 -2.59
N SER A 123 -14.26 -6.03 -1.62
CA SER A 123 -13.98 -5.43 -0.32
C SER A 123 -13.02 -4.25 -0.41
N PHE A 124 -11.97 -4.38 -1.20
CA PHE A 124 -11.00 -3.29 -1.40
C PHE A 124 -11.59 -2.14 -2.20
N SER A 125 -12.29 -2.45 -3.28
CA SER A 125 -12.99 -1.44 -4.07
C SER A 125 -14.01 -0.68 -3.20
N ALA A 126 -14.75 -1.39 -2.38
CA ALA A 126 -15.73 -0.82 -1.46
C ALA A 126 -15.09 0.12 -0.44
N LEU A 127 -13.96 -0.27 0.16
CA LEU A 127 -13.21 0.60 1.09
C LEU A 127 -12.66 1.84 0.41
N LEU A 128 -12.06 1.68 -0.77
CA LEU A 128 -11.54 2.81 -1.54
C LEU A 128 -12.66 3.81 -1.81
N PHE A 129 -13.79 3.36 -2.35
CA PHE A 129 -14.93 4.23 -2.64
C PHE A 129 -15.57 4.81 -1.38
N TYR A 130 -15.61 4.06 -0.29
CA TYR A 130 -16.07 4.58 0.99
C TYR A 130 -15.25 5.79 1.42
N PHE A 131 -13.91 5.69 1.42
CA PHE A 131 -13.06 6.81 1.80
C PHE A 131 -13.03 7.95 0.79
N MET A 132 -13.18 7.67 -0.49
CA MET A 132 -13.32 8.71 -1.51
C MET A 132 -14.62 9.51 -1.37
N ASN A 133 -15.69 8.90 -0.92
CA ASN A 133 -17.04 9.48 -0.93
C ASN A 133 -17.60 9.83 0.45
N SER A 134 -16.96 9.41 1.55
CA SER A 134 -17.41 9.77 2.90
C SER A 134 -17.22 11.27 3.16
N TYR A 135 -18.30 12.03 3.17
CA TYR A 135 -18.25 13.49 3.33
C TYR A 135 -18.27 13.96 4.79
N ASN A 136 -18.58 13.10 5.72
CA ASN A 136 -18.68 13.47 7.14
C ASN A 136 -17.35 13.20 7.84
N ASP A 137 -16.65 14.26 8.22
CA ASP A 137 -15.42 14.23 9.00
C ASP A 137 -15.71 13.85 10.47
N ARG A 138 -16.36 12.68 10.67
CA ARG A 138 -16.61 12.13 12.01
C ARG A 138 -15.37 11.47 12.61
N PHE A 139 -14.28 11.41 11.88
CA PHE A 139 -12.97 10.92 12.32
C PHE A 139 -11.90 11.97 12.07
N GLU A 140 -10.87 11.97 12.88
CA GLU A 140 -9.75 12.89 12.72
C GLU A 140 -8.72 12.32 11.75
N ILE A 141 -8.48 13.03 10.65
CA ILE A 141 -7.51 12.60 9.62
C ILE A 141 -6.11 12.46 10.22
N HIS A 142 -5.75 13.32 11.19
CA HIS A 142 -4.45 13.24 11.87
C HIS A 142 -4.26 11.93 12.62
N ASP A 143 -5.29 11.46 13.33
CA ASP A 143 -5.28 10.18 14.04
C ASP A 143 -5.11 9.02 13.05
N CYS A 144 -5.78 9.09 11.89
CA CYS A 144 -5.66 8.08 10.83
C CYS A 144 -4.25 8.00 10.28
N ILE A 145 -3.66 9.17 9.95
CA ILE A 145 -2.31 9.24 9.40
C ILE A 145 -1.28 8.76 10.43
N THR A 146 -1.39 9.21 11.67
CA THR A 146 -0.52 8.77 12.76
C THR A 146 -0.58 7.25 12.94
N SER A 147 -1.77 6.71 12.97
CA SER A 147 -2.00 5.26 13.11
C SER A 147 -1.41 4.49 11.92
N TYR A 148 -1.58 5.00 10.70
CA TYR A 148 -1.00 4.40 9.50
C TYR A 148 0.54 4.39 9.53
N ILE A 149 1.17 5.50 9.93
CA ILE A 149 2.62 5.60 10.06
C ILE A 149 3.15 4.59 11.08
N LEU A 150 2.49 4.49 12.24
CA LEU A 150 2.87 3.52 13.29
C LEU A 150 2.66 2.08 12.85
N GLY A 151 1.57 1.78 12.15
CA GLY A 151 1.32 0.46 11.57
C GLY A 151 2.36 0.08 10.50
N THR A 152 2.76 1.05 9.66
CA THR A 152 3.82 0.85 8.67
C THR A 152 5.16 0.57 9.34
N LEU A 153 5.53 1.36 10.35
CA LEU A 153 6.77 1.14 11.08
C LEU A 153 6.80 -0.24 11.74
N LEU A 154 5.70 -0.66 12.37
CA LEU A 154 5.59 -2.00 12.98
C LEU A 154 5.72 -3.09 11.92
N CYS A 155 5.02 -2.99 10.79
CA CYS A 155 5.11 -3.94 9.69
C CYS A 155 6.55 -4.08 9.17
N LEU A 156 7.19 -2.97 8.84
CA LEU A 156 8.57 -2.96 8.36
C LEU A 156 9.56 -3.51 9.41
N SER A 157 9.33 -3.21 10.70
CA SER A 157 10.18 -3.71 11.78
C SER A 157 10.07 -5.22 11.95
N ILE A 158 8.86 -5.78 11.89
CA ILE A 158 8.63 -7.23 11.95
C ILE A 158 9.33 -7.90 10.75
N ILE A 159 9.13 -7.40 9.55
CA ILE A 159 9.73 -7.97 8.34
C ILE A 159 11.26 -7.90 8.39
N ALA A 160 11.81 -6.74 8.77
CA ALA A 160 13.26 -6.60 8.91
C ALA A 160 13.83 -7.54 9.97
N TYR A 161 13.16 -7.71 11.11
CA TYR A 161 13.56 -8.67 12.14
C TYR A 161 13.56 -10.09 11.60
N VAL A 162 12.50 -10.52 10.93
CA VAL A 162 12.40 -11.87 10.36
C VAL A 162 13.48 -12.08 9.29
N MET A 163 13.73 -11.10 8.42
CA MET A 163 14.79 -11.19 7.42
C MET A 163 16.18 -11.31 8.07
N LEU A 164 16.49 -10.45 9.04
CA LEU A 164 17.77 -10.46 9.74
C LEU A 164 17.99 -11.70 10.63
N SER A 165 16.93 -12.35 11.08
CA SER A 165 17.03 -13.61 11.82
C SER A 165 17.37 -14.82 10.94
N GLN A 166 17.13 -14.71 9.62
CA GLN A 166 17.28 -15.81 8.65
C GLN A 166 18.53 -15.66 7.78
N TRP A 167 18.91 -14.42 7.46
CA TRP A 167 20.02 -14.10 6.56
C TRP A 167 20.93 -13.03 7.14
N ASN A 168 22.17 -13.06 6.75
CA ASN A 168 23.10 -11.99 7.06
C ASN A 168 22.73 -10.70 6.28
N GLN A 169 23.17 -9.58 6.79
CA GLN A 169 22.87 -8.27 6.22
C GLN A 169 23.35 -8.13 4.78
N GLU A 170 24.52 -8.70 4.45
CA GLU A 170 25.09 -8.68 3.12
C GLU A 170 24.20 -9.41 2.11
N THR A 171 23.71 -10.60 2.43
CA THR A 171 22.78 -11.36 1.58
C THR A 171 21.47 -10.61 1.32
N ILE A 172 20.97 -9.88 2.32
CA ILE A 172 19.75 -9.07 2.16
C ILE A 172 20.03 -7.88 1.25
N LEU A 173 21.09 -7.12 1.50
CA LEU A 173 21.39 -5.87 0.78
C LEU A 173 21.87 -6.11 -0.65
N SER A 174 22.56 -7.22 -0.92
CA SER A 174 22.90 -7.63 -2.29
C SER A 174 21.65 -7.94 -3.14
N GLY A 175 20.50 -8.11 -2.49
CA GLY A 175 19.24 -8.45 -3.13
C GLY A 175 19.14 -9.91 -3.59
N ALA A 176 20.05 -10.76 -3.15
CA ALA A 176 19.96 -12.20 -3.32
C ALA A 176 18.70 -12.75 -2.63
N VAL A 177 18.31 -12.12 -1.52
CA VAL A 177 17.05 -12.39 -0.83
C VAL A 177 16.15 -11.15 -0.90
N ARG A 178 14.94 -11.33 -1.41
CA ARG A 178 13.92 -10.29 -1.44
C ARG A 178 12.86 -10.57 -0.36
N SER A 179 12.18 -9.53 0.07
CA SER A 179 11.04 -9.67 1.00
C SER A 179 9.96 -10.65 0.50
N GLY A 180 9.81 -10.84 -0.83
CA GLY A 180 8.96 -11.89 -1.39
C GLY A 180 9.45 -13.31 -1.12
N ALA A 181 10.72 -13.49 -0.76
CA ALA A 181 11.25 -14.79 -0.34
C ALA A 181 10.80 -15.19 1.06
N LEU A 182 10.20 -14.30 1.85
CA LEU A 182 9.54 -14.66 3.11
C LEU A 182 8.55 -15.80 2.92
N GLY A 183 7.73 -15.75 1.85
CA GLY A 183 6.84 -16.87 1.50
C GLY A 183 7.55 -18.18 1.20
N ALA A 184 8.79 -18.16 0.70
CA ALA A 184 9.59 -19.36 0.47
C ALA A 184 10.18 -19.93 1.75
N ILE A 185 10.40 -19.08 2.76
CA ILE A 185 10.85 -19.54 4.09
C ILE A 185 9.71 -20.24 4.84
N GLU A 186 8.49 -19.72 4.72
CA GLU A 186 7.30 -20.34 5.30
C GLU A 186 7.21 -21.82 4.94
N ASN A 187 7.46 -22.15 3.67
CA ASN A 187 7.48 -23.54 3.22
C ASN A 187 8.60 -24.41 3.82
N LYS A 188 9.67 -23.80 4.36
CA LYS A 188 10.79 -24.51 4.97
C LYS A 188 10.69 -24.65 6.49
N ILE A 189 10.12 -23.68 7.18
CA ILE A 189 10.14 -23.59 8.65
C ILE A 189 8.85 -24.10 9.27
N SER A 190 7.72 -23.92 8.61
CA SER A 190 6.44 -24.45 9.10
C SER A 190 5.49 -24.72 7.94
N ASN A 191 4.78 -25.82 7.98
CA ASN A 191 3.55 -26.05 7.21
C ASN A 191 2.40 -25.15 7.72
N GLN A 192 2.71 -24.02 8.35
CA GLN A 192 1.76 -23.12 8.96
C GLN A 192 1.42 -21.99 8.00
N GLN A 193 0.16 -21.84 7.71
CA GLN A 193 -0.41 -20.74 6.94
C GLN A 193 -0.43 -19.48 7.81
N GLY A 194 -0.15 -18.33 7.23
CA GLY A 194 -0.52 -17.05 7.82
C GLY A 194 0.63 -16.25 8.43
N HIS A 195 1.50 -15.71 7.60
CA HIS A 195 2.51 -14.74 8.01
C HIS A 195 2.34 -13.42 7.25
N LEU A 196 2.97 -12.34 7.76
CA LEU A 196 3.12 -11.09 7.03
C LEU A 196 3.92 -11.36 5.75
N ALA A 197 3.20 -11.65 4.68
CA ALA A 197 3.78 -11.85 3.36
C ALA A 197 3.63 -10.56 2.55
N ALA A 198 4.73 -9.95 2.18
CA ALA A 198 4.71 -8.77 1.35
C ALA A 198 5.78 -8.83 0.26
N ASN A 199 5.38 -8.51 -0.96
CA ASN A 199 6.31 -8.31 -2.05
C ASN A 199 7.21 -7.09 -1.75
N ALA A 200 8.45 -7.09 -2.23
CA ALA A 200 9.41 -6.00 -2.10
C ALA A 200 8.80 -4.62 -2.49
N ASN A 201 8.07 -4.57 -3.58
CA ASN A 201 7.44 -3.34 -4.05
C ASN A 201 6.33 -2.87 -3.10
N THR A 202 5.59 -3.79 -2.51
CA THR A 202 4.55 -3.48 -1.52
C THR A 202 5.10 -2.78 -0.30
N LEU A 203 6.18 -3.32 0.27
CA LEU A 203 6.87 -2.70 1.40
C LEU A 203 7.40 -1.31 1.03
N ALA A 204 7.94 -1.20 -0.18
CA ALA A 204 8.37 0.07 -0.74
C ALA A 204 7.24 1.11 -0.77
N TYR A 205 6.04 0.72 -1.20
CA TYR A 205 4.88 1.62 -1.26
C TYR A 205 4.38 2.03 0.12
N PHE A 206 4.34 1.12 1.08
CA PHE A 206 4.00 1.46 2.46
C PHE A 206 5.01 2.44 3.04
N ALA A 207 6.31 2.20 2.86
CA ALA A 207 7.36 3.09 3.33
C ALA A 207 7.26 4.48 2.66
N LEU A 208 7.15 4.54 1.33
CA LEU A 208 7.01 5.79 0.57
C LEU A 208 5.75 6.57 0.97
N SER A 209 4.61 5.90 1.08
CA SER A 209 3.37 6.52 1.49
C SER A 209 3.46 7.07 2.92
N SER A 210 4.08 6.33 3.84
CA SER A 210 4.31 6.77 5.21
C SER A 210 5.23 7.99 5.27
N ILE A 211 6.35 7.99 4.53
CA ILE A 211 7.28 9.12 4.44
C ILE A 211 6.58 10.34 3.83
N SER A 212 5.81 10.15 2.76
CA SER A 212 5.01 11.23 2.16
C SER A 212 4.01 11.81 3.15
N CYS A 213 3.36 10.96 3.94
CA CYS A 213 2.46 11.39 5.01
C CYS A 213 3.22 12.22 6.08
N ILE A 214 4.39 11.77 6.52
CA ILE A 214 5.22 12.51 7.48
C ILE A 214 5.59 13.88 6.92
N VAL A 215 6.08 13.95 5.69
CA VAL A 215 6.50 15.20 5.06
C VAL A 215 5.32 16.17 4.88
N CYS A 216 4.19 15.72 4.36
CA CYS A 216 3.00 16.56 4.15
C CYS A 216 2.36 17.04 5.45
N TYR A 217 2.43 16.24 6.51
CA TYR A 217 1.74 16.48 7.76
C TYR A 217 2.66 16.79 8.94
N TRP A 218 3.90 17.10 8.65
CA TRP A 218 4.93 17.38 9.67
C TRP A 218 4.45 18.26 10.82
N ASN A 219 3.80 19.37 10.48
CA ASN A 219 3.33 20.35 11.46
C ASN A 219 1.98 19.98 12.11
N ARG A 220 1.29 19.00 11.57
CA ARG A 220 -0.09 18.63 11.98
C ARG A 220 -0.14 17.32 12.74
N ILE A 221 0.90 16.50 12.66
CA ILE A 221 0.97 15.25 13.42
C ILE A 221 1.23 15.58 14.89
N ASN A 222 0.34 15.09 15.76
CA ASN A 222 0.41 15.33 17.20
C ASN A 222 1.39 14.37 17.89
N ILE A 223 2.61 14.30 17.36
CA ILE A 223 3.74 13.56 17.94
C ILE A 223 4.88 14.55 18.16
N ASN A 224 5.66 14.33 19.21
CA ASN A 224 6.89 15.10 19.43
C ASN A 224 7.75 15.05 18.16
N LYS A 225 8.25 16.21 17.71
CA LYS A 225 9.01 16.34 16.45
C LYS A 225 10.29 15.49 16.43
N VAL A 226 10.96 15.34 17.58
CA VAL A 226 12.12 14.45 17.69
C VAL A 226 11.70 13.00 17.45
N MET A 227 10.61 12.57 18.10
CA MET A 227 10.09 11.22 17.90
C MET A 227 9.60 10.99 16.47
N LEU A 228 8.95 11.98 15.87
CA LEU A 228 8.52 11.92 14.46
C LEU A 228 9.71 11.83 13.50
N THR A 229 10.81 12.53 13.79
CA THR A 229 12.07 12.42 13.03
C THR A 229 12.65 11.01 13.14
N ILE A 230 12.67 10.45 14.34
CA ILE A 230 13.16 9.07 14.56
C ILE A 230 12.29 8.06 13.80
N ILE A 231 10.97 8.18 13.91
CA ILE A 231 10.02 7.31 13.18
C ILE A 231 10.24 7.44 11.66
N GLY A 232 10.38 8.66 11.16
CA GLY A 232 10.66 8.91 9.74
C GLY A 232 11.97 8.31 9.27
N ALA A 233 13.04 8.50 10.03
CA ALA A 233 14.36 7.94 9.75
C ALA A 233 14.36 6.41 9.78
N LEU A 234 13.70 5.80 10.76
CA LEU A 234 13.55 4.35 10.84
C LEU A 234 12.71 3.82 9.67
N THR A 235 11.58 4.46 9.34
CA THR A 235 10.76 4.06 8.20
C THR A 235 11.54 4.14 6.89
N LEU A 236 12.34 5.21 6.72
CA LEU A 236 13.21 5.39 5.56
C LEU A 236 14.28 4.28 5.51
N PHE A 237 14.96 4.02 6.61
CA PHE A 237 15.98 2.97 6.69
C PHE A 237 15.39 1.58 6.43
N LEU A 238 14.30 1.23 7.11
CA LEU A 238 13.65 -0.07 6.94
C LEU A 238 13.07 -0.25 5.53
N GLY A 239 12.69 0.83 4.85
CA GLY A 239 12.29 0.79 3.46
C GLY A 239 13.39 0.28 2.52
N PHE A 240 14.66 0.47 2.84
CA PHE A 240 15.77 -0.08 2.06
C PHE A 240 15.82 -1.60 2.09
N PHE A 241 15.36 -2.24 3.14
CA PHE A 241 15.26 -3.73 3.20
C PHE A 241 14.27 -4.30 2.17
N SER A 242 13.43 -3.46 1.57
CA SER A 242 12.62 -3.89 0.44
C SER A 242 13.45 -4.20 -0.81
N VAL A 243 14.66 -3.64 -0.88
CA VAL A 243 15.59 -3.70 -2.04
C VAL A 243 14.86 -3.44 -3.36
N SER A 244 13.92 -2.48 -3.34
CA SER A 244 13.13 -2.10 -4.50
C SER A 244 13.75 -0.90 -5.22
N ARG A 245 14.04 -1.07 -6.52
CA ARG A 245 14.50 0.04 -7.39
C ARG A 245 13.47 1.18 -7.43
N THR A 246 12.19 0.81 -7.46
CA THR A 246 11.09 1.77 -7.44
C THR A 246 11.10 2.62 -6.18
N TYR A 247 11.45 2.01 -5.03
CA TYR A 247 11.61 2.76 -3.77
C TYR A 247 12.65 3.87 -3.89
N LEU A 248 13.84 3.53 -4.37
CA LEU A 248 14.94 4.50 -4.51
C LEU A 248 14.61 5.62 -5.48
N MET A 249 14.05 5.29 -6.65
CA MET A 249 13.66 6.28 -7.65
C MET A 249 12.60 7.23 -7.11
N CYS A 250 11.55 6.70 -6.50
CA CYS A 250 10.46 7.51 -5.96
C CYS A 250 10.90 8.32 -4.74
N LEU A 251 11.76 7.76 -3.90
CA LEU A 251 12.35 8.48 -2.77
C LEU A 251 13.20 9.66 -3.25
N GLY A 252 14.08 9.43 -4.23
CA GLY A 252 14.88 10.48 -4.85
C GLY A 252 14.01 11.58 -5.44
N LEU A 253 12.95 11.21 -6.18
CA LEU A 253 12.00 12.16 -6.74
C LEU A 253 11.25 12.94 -5.65
N LEU A 254 10.83 12.29 -4.56
CA LEU A 254 10.20 12.94 -3.42
C LEU A 254 11.11 14.01 -2.81
N PHE A 255 12.39 13.71 -2.61
CA PHE A 255 13.35 14.67 -2.08
C PHE A 255 13.58 15.84 -3.04
N VAL A 256 13.76 15.57 -4.33
CA VAL A 256 13.91 16.62 -5.34
C VAL A 256 12.70 17.56 -5.33
N LEU A 257 11.50 17.00 -5.36
CA LEU A 257 10.26 17.78 -5.33
C LEU A 257 10.11 18.58 -4.04
N TYR A 258 10.49 18.00 -2.90
CA TYR A 258 10.47 18.70 -1.61
C TYR A 258 11.39 19.92 -1.62
N ILE A 259 12.59 19.81 -2.17
CA ILE A 259 13.53 20.92 -2.31
C ILE A 259 12.93 22.04 -3.16
N PHE A 260 12.22 21.72 -4.24
CA PHE A 260 11.62 22.75 -5.10
C PHE A 260 10.43 23.49 -4.46
N ILE A 261 9.72 22.85 -3.54
CA ILE A 261 8.54 23.44 -2.88
C ILE A 261 8.92 24.26 -1.68
N THR A 262 10.00 23.88 -0.99
CA THR A 262 10.44 24.55 0.22
C THR A 262 11.00 25.94 -0.12
N ASP A 263 10.82 26.91 0.78
CA ASP A 263 11.34 28.26 0.64
C ASP A 263 12.87 28.28 0.44
N ARG A 264 13.36 29.31 -0.26
CA ARG A 264 14.78 29.41 -0.65
C ARG A 264 15.77 29.24 0.51
N SER A 265 15.45 29.78 1.67
CA SER A 265 16.27 29.62 2.89
C SER A 265 16.25 28.19 3.44
N GLY A 266 15.13 27.52 3.34
CA GLY A 266 14.99 26.11 3.73
C GLY A 266 15.68 25.15 2.76
N ARG A 267 15.64 25.45 1.44
CA ARG A 267 16.25 24.60 0.41
C ARG A 267 17.72 24.30 0.66
N LEU A 268 18.52 25.34 0.92
CA LEU A 268 19.95 25.20 1.19
C LEU A 268 20.21 24.36 2.44
N LYS A 269 19.42 24.55 3.48
CA LYS A 269 19.51 23.79 4.72
C LYS A 269 19.23 22.31 4.52
N TYR A 270 18.18 21.98 3.77
CA TYR A 270 17.82 20.59 3.47
C TYR A 270 18.78 19.94 2.48
N LEU A 271 19.25 20.67 1.46
CA LEU A 271 20.33 20.20 0.57
C LEU A 271 21.58 19.86 1.35
N PHE A 272 22.02 20.77 2.25
CA PHE A 272 23.17 20.53 3.09
C PHE A 272 22.97 19.31 4.01
N LEU A 273 21.80 19.18 4.64
CA LEU A 273 21.48 18.03 5.50
C LEU A 273 21.49 16.72 4.70
N MET A 274 20.94 16.71 3.49
CA MET A 274 20.95 15.54 2.60
C MET A 274 22.37 15.18 2.19
N LEU A 275 23.19 16.15 1.86
CA LEU A 275 24.59 15.95 1.49
C LEU A 275 25.40 15.40 2.66
N LEU A 276 25.14 15.92 3.87
CA LEU A 276 25.72 15.42 5.11
C LEU A 276 25.30 13.98 5.42
N MET A 277 24.03 13.66 5.25
CA MET A 277 23.50 12.30 5.41
C MET A 277 24.08 11.33 4.36
N ALA A 278 24.15 11.75 3.10
CA ALA A 278 24.76 10.93 2.05
C ALA A 278 26.25 10.69 2.34
N LEU A 279 27.00 11.73 2.73
CA LEU A 279 28.39 11.62 3.13
C LEU A 279 28.56 10.71 4.35
N PHE A 280 27.69 10.83 5.34
CA PHE A 280 27.69 9.96 6.52
C PHE A 280 27.52 8.49 6.14
N VAL A 281 26.55 8.17 5.27
CA VAL A 281 26.33 6.79 4.79
C VAL A 281 27.54 6.26 4.03
N VAL A 282 28.14 7.07 3.13
CA VAL A 282 29.33 6.68 2.37
C VAL A 282 30.54 6.43 3.27
N VAL A 283 30.73 7.27 4.28
CA VAL A 283 31.91 7.18 5.17
C VAL A 283 31.77 6.10 6.23
N VAL A 284 30.57 5.96 6.80
CA VAL A 284 30.35 5.04 7.94
C VAL A 284 29.99 3.64 7.47
N PHE A 285 29.39 3.50 6.28
CA PHE A 285 28.91 2.23 5.76
C PHE A 285 29.38 1.97 4.32
N PRO A 286 30.69 2.05 3.97
CA PRO A 286 31.16 1.84 2.62
C PRO A 286 30.80 0.46 2.08
N ASP A 287 30.99 -0.59 2.87
CA ASP A 287 30.71 -1.98 2.47
C ASP A 287 29.26 -2.22 2.16
N ILE A 288 28.34 -1.57 2.90
CA ILE A 288 26.90 -1.63 2.62
C ILE A 288 26.58 -0.98 1.28
N LEU A 289 27.20 0.15 0.99
CA LEU A 289 26.99 0.88 -0.27
C LEU A 289 27.47 0.04 -1.47
N ASP A 290 28.66 -0.52 -1.36
CA ASP A 290 29.25 -1.38 -2.40
C ASP A 290 28.40 -2.64 -2.63
N THR A 291 27.94 -3.28 -1.57
CA THR A 291 27.04 -4.44 -1.66
C THR A 291 25.69 -4.08 -2.28
N MET A 292 25.12 -2.94 -1.94
CA MET A 292 23.88 -2.46 -2.56
C MET A 292 24.08 -2.12 -4.03
N THR A 293 25.19 -1.44 -4.39
CA THR A 293 25.48 -1.04 -5.77
C THR A 293 25.66 -2.26 -6.66
N SER A 294 26.46 -3.22 -6.22
CA SER A 294 26.69 -4.47 -6.94
C SER A 294 25.38 -5.28 -7.09
N GLY A 295 24.54 -5.33 -6.05
CA GLY A 295 23.22 -5.96 -6.14
C GLY A 295 22.27 -5.27 -7.11
N PHE A 296 22.33 -3.96 -7.23
CA PHE A 296 21.56 -3.20 -8.23
C PHE A 296 22.13 -3.35 -9.66
N GLU A 297 23.44 -3.41 -9.83
CA GLU A 297 24.10 -3.64 -11.10
C GLU A 297 23.76 -5.03 -11.64
N THR A 298 23.93 -6.08 -10.86
CA THR A 298 23.57 -7.45 -11.23
C THR A 298 22.11 -7.54 -11.69
N ARG A 299 21.20 -6.87 -11.00
CA ARG A 299 19.78 -6.84 -11.39
C ARG A 299 19.48 -6.01 -12.61
N SER A 300 20.27 -4.97 -12.90
CA SER A 300 20.10 -4.17 -14.12
C SER A 300 20.62 -4.92 -15.33
N GLU A 301 21.61 -5.77 -15.18
CA GLU A 301 22.13 -6.66 -16.22
C GLU A 301 21.18 -7.83 -16.51
N GLU A 302 20.62 -8.45 -15.48
CA GLU A 302 19.61 -9.52 -15.62
C GLU A 302 18.29 -9.00 -16.22
N GLY A 303 17.91 -7.78 -15.91
CA GLY A 303 16.73 -7.11 -16.46
C GLY A 303 17.14 -6.17 -17.56
N ASN A 304 17.08 -6.63 -18.82
CA ASN A 304 17.35 -5.82 -20.01
C ASN A 304 16.71 -4.43 -19.86
N PHE A 305 17.53 -3.40 -19.66
CA PHE A 305 17.06 -2.04 -19.34
C PHE A 305 16.15 -1.48 -20.45
N GLN A 306 16.41 -1.90 -21.70
CA GLN A 306 15.62 -1.51 -22.87
C GLN A 306 14.18 -2.05 -22.83
N THR A 307 13.95 -3.18 -22.19
CA THR A 307 12.62 -3.80 -22.08
C THR A 307 11.98 -3.55 -20.71
N ALA A 308 12.60 -2.70 -19.86
CA ALA A 308 12.16 -2.49 -18.49
C ALA A 308 11.88 -3.81 -17.71
N GLY A 309 12.75 -4.83 -17.94
CA GLY A 309 12.56 -6.16 -17.35
C GLY A 309 11.42 -6.95 -17.99
N GLY A 310 11.21 -6.78 -19.30
CA GLY A 310 10.14 -7.47 -20.05
C GLY A 310 8.78 -6.79 -19.99
N ARG A 311 8.64 -5.71 -19.20
CA ARG A 311 7.34 -5.03 -18.98
C ARG A 311 6.77 -4.41 -20.26
N THR A 312 7.61 -3.87 -21.14
CA THR A 312 7.17 -3.31 -22.43
C THR A 312 6.64 -4.39 -23.36
N ILE A 313 7.26 -5.57 -23.38
CA ILE A 313 6.79 -6.72 -24.15
C ILE A 313 5.45 -7.20 -23.61
N LEU A 314 5.36 -7.35 -22.31
CA LEU A 314 4.13 -7.76 -21.63
C LEU A 314 3.00 -6.75 -21.89
N PHE A 315 3.30 -5.45 -21.87
CA PHE A 315 2.35 -4.39 -22.19
C PHE A 315 1.78 -4.54 -23.61
N SER A 316 2.64 -4.74 -24.61
CA SER A 316 2.20 -4.90 -26.00
C SER A 316 1.39 -6.17 -26.20
N GLN A 317 1.80 -7.30 -25.59
CA GLN A 317 1.09 -8.56 -25.68
C GLN A 317 -0.33 -8.47 -25.08
N TYR A 318 -0.48 -7.82 -23.91
CA TYR A 318 -1.80 -7.58 -23.33
C TYR A 318 -2.66 -6.68 -24.22
N GLN A 319 -2.08 -5.63 -24.78
CA GLN A 319 -2.80 -4.72 -25.67
C GLN A 319 -3.29 -5.43 -26.92
N GLU A 320 -2.45 -6.22 -27.56
CA GLU A 320 -2.80 -6.98 -28.77
C GLU A 320 -3.95 -7.96 -28.50
N ARG A 321 -3.85 -8.78 -27.48
CA ARG A 321 -4.85 -9.78 -27.15
C ARG A 321 -6.18 -9.17 -26.67
N TRP A 322 -6.11 -8.07 -25.94
CA TRP A 322 -7.28 -7.34 -25.50
C TRP A 322 -8.02 -6.71 -26.68
N LEU A 323 -7.31 -6.09 -27.63
CA LEU A 323 -7.89 -5.53 -28.85
C LEU A 323 -8.50 -6.60 -29.77
N ALA A 324 -7.98 -7.83 -29.74
CA ALA A 324 -8.54 -8.95 -30.47
C ALA A 324 -9.86 -9.49 -29.86
N ASN A 325 -10.23 -9.06 -28.64
CA ASN A 325 -11.43 -9.49 -27.94
C ASN A 325 -12.45 -8.34 -27.79
N PRO A 326 -13.45 -8.21 -28.70
CA PRO A 326 -14.40 -7.09 -28.66
C PRO A 326 -15.18 -6.99 -27.34
N ALA A 327 -15.56 -8.09 -26.71
CA ALA A 327 -16.27 -8.07 -25.45
C ALA A 327 -15.37 -7.49 -24.34
N ALA A 328 -14.08 -7.87 -24.29
CA ALA A 328 -13.13 -7.34 -23.32
C ALA A 328 -12.87 -5.85 -23.51
N ILE A 329 -13.00 -5.32 -24.72
CA ILE A 329 -12.85 -3.87 -24.96
C ILE A 329 -13.94 -3.09 -24.22
N PHE A 330 -15.17 -3.59 -24.17
CA PHE A 330 -16.30 -2.86 -23.56
C PHE A 330 -16.46 -3.16 -22.07
N ILE A 331 -16.56 -4.45 -21.69
CA ILE A 331 -16.85 -4.88 -20.32
C ILE A 331 -15.61 -5.26 -19.53
N GLY A 332 -14.45 -5.39 -20.18
CA GLY A 332 -13.22 -5.86 -19.58
C GLY A 332 -13.08 -7.39 -19.62
N ALA A 333 -11.87 -7.84 -19.34
CA ALA A 333 -11.56 -9.26 -19.20
C ALA A 333 -11.73 -9.77 -17.76
N GLY A 334 -12.29 -8.94 -16.88
CA GLY A 334 -12.44 -9.19 -15.44
C GLY A 334 -11.18 -8.89 -14.64
N ALA A 335 -11.36 -8.38 -13.45
CA ALA A 335 -10.25 -8.07 -12.56
C ALA A 335 -9.52 -9.37 -12.12
N ILE A 336 -10.25 -10.46 -12.01
CA ILE A 336 -9.75 -11.73 -11.51
C ILE A 336 -9.28 -12.62 -12.66
N CYS A 337 -9.97 -12.60 -13.78
CA CYS A 337 -9.82 -13.57 -14.87
C CYS A 337 -8.97 -13.09 -16.04
N HIS A 338 -8.56 -11.81 -16.07
CA HIS A 338 -7.96 -11.18 -17.25
C HIS A 338 -6.75 -11.94 -17.83
N ALA A 339 -5.90 -12.50 -16.99
CA ALA A 339 -4.74 -13.25 -17.45
C ALA A 339 -5.17 -14.55 -18.16
N GLU A 340 -6.10 -15.29 -17.57
CA GLU A 340 -6.67 -16.52 -18.14
C GLU A 340 -7.44 -16.24 -19.43
N VAL A 341 -8.36 -15.26 -19.39
CA VAL A 341 -9.20 -14.85 -20.53
C VAL A 341 -8.37 -14.43 -21.74
N LEU A 342 -7.25 -13.74 -21.50
CA LEU A 342 -6.34 -13.28 -22.54
C LEU A 342 -5.19 -14.27 -22.81
N GLY A 343 -5.18 -15.45 -22.17
CA GLY A 343 -4.15 -16.47 -22.35
C GLY A 343 -2.75 -16.02 -21.96
N MET A 344 -2.65 -15.14 -20.95
CA MET A 344 -1.38 -14.63 -20.44
C MET A 344 -0.90 -15.46 -19.25
N LYS A 345 0.42 -15.62 -19.14
CA LYS A 345 1.05 -16.34 -18.02
C LYS A 345 1.41 -15.40 -16.85
N GLU A 346 1.65 -14.14 -17.14
CA GLU A 346 2.10 -13.15 -16.18
C GLU A 346 1.11 -12.00 -16.10
N TYR A 347 1.06 -11.35 -14.94
CA TYR A 347 0.21 -10.19 -14.73
C TYR A 347 0.81 -8.91 -15.29
N MET A 348 -0.04 -7.96 -15.66
CA MET A 348 0.38 -6.65 -16.12
C MET A 348 1.16 -5.88 -15.04
N HIS A 349 2.17 -5.12 -15.49
CA HIS A 349 2.95 -4.23 -14.64
C HIS A 349 2.66 -2.74 -14.92
N ASN A 350 1.46 -2.42 -15.37
CA ASN A 350 1.01 -1.05 -15.59
C ASN A 350 -0.43 -0.93 -15.09
N ALA A 351 -0.64 -0.09 -14.08
CA ALA A 351 -1.93 0.03 -13.42
C ALA A 351 -3.01 0.62 -14.32
N LEU A 352 -2.67 1.58 -15.18
CA LEU A 352 -3.67 2.17 -16.10
C LEU A 352 -4.11 1.15 -17.13
N GLN A 353 -3.17 0.41 -17.71
CA GLN A 353 -3.50 -0.68 -18.62
C GLN A 353 -4.34 -1.75 -17.91
N GLN A 354 -3.99 -2.09 -16.68
CA GLN A 354 -4.71 -3.08 -15.90
C GLN A 354 -6.17 -2.67 -15.66
N ILE A 355 -6.42 -1.42 -15.25
CA ILE A 355 -7.78 -0.92 -15.08
C ILE A 355 -8.54 -1.02 -16.40
N TRP A 356 -7.91 -0.64 -17.49
CA TRP A 356 -8.56 -0.66 -18.81
C TRP A 356 -8.86 -2.08 -19.27
N VAL A 357 -7.88 -2.96 -19.21
CA VAL A 357 -8.04 -4.37 -19.63
C VAL A 357 -9.02 -5.12 -18.73
N CYS A 358 -8.96 -4.90 -17.42
CA CYS A 358 -9.83 -5.61 -16.47
C CYS A 358 -11.28 -5.12 -16.49
N LEU A 359 -11.48 -3.81 -16.57
CA LEU A 359 -12.80 -3.18 -16.46
C LEU A 359 -13.39 -2.75 -17.80
N GLY A 360 -12.66 -2.91 -18.89
CA GLY A 360 -13.05 -2.43 -20.22
C GLY A 360 -13.14 -0.91 -20.28
N SER A 361 -13.56 -0.42 -21.45
CA SER A 361 -13.68 1.04 -21.67
C SER A 361 -14.75 1.67 -20.77
N VAL A 362 -15.84 0.95 -20.48
CA VAL A 362 -16.92 1.44 -19.61
C VAL A 362 -16.41 1.62 -18.17
N GLY A 363 -15.78 0.59 -17.61
CA GLY A 363 -15.27 0.65 -16.25
C GLY A 363 -14.08 1.60 -16.11
N PHE A 364 -13.22 1.67 -17.13
CA PHE A 364 -12.11 2.62 -17.17
C PHE A 364 -12.61 4.08 -17.10
N LEU A 365 -13.58 4.43 -17.94
CA LEU A 365 -14.16 5.77 -17.93
C LEU A 365 -14.85 6.09 -16.61
N LEU A 366 -15.61 5.14 -16.07
CA LEU A 366 -16.25 5.28 -14.76
C LEU A 366 -15.22 5.53 -13.65
N TYR A 367 -14.18 4.70 -13.58
CA TYR A 367 -13.11 4.82 -12.60
C TYR A 367 -12.36 6.16 -12.74
N PHE A 368 -12.03 6.53 -13.99
CA PHE A 368 -11.35 7.78 -14.29
C PHE A 368 -12.18 9.01 -13.92
N VAL A 369 -13.47 9.03 -14.25
CA VAL A 369 -14.38 10.14 -13.91
C VAL A 369 -14.49 10.30 -12.40
N LEU A 370 -14.61 9.20 -11.64
CA LEU A 370 -14.69 9.25 -10.19
C LEU A 370 -13.40 9.78 -9.57
N PHE A 371 -12.27 9.23 -10.01
CA PHE A 371 -10.96 9.63 -9.52
C PHE A 371 -10.67 11.10 -9.87
N PHE A 372 -10.97 11.51 -11.09
CA PHE A 372 -10.81 12.89 -11.55
C PHE A 372 -11.72 13.87 -10.80
N ARG A 373 -12.99 13.51 -10.54
CA ARG A 373 -13.88 14.32 -9.70
C ARG A 373 -13.33 14.50 -8.30
N TYR A 374 -12.79 13.44 -7.74
CA TYR A 374 -12.16 13.48 -6.43
C TYR A 374 -10.94 14.40 -6.42
N LEU A 375 -10.01 14.20 -7.36
CA LEU A 375 -8.83 15.05 -7.51
C LEU A 375 -9.23 16.51 -7.74
N LYS A 376 -10.12 16.80 -8.68
CA LYS A 376 -10.58 18.17 -8.96
C LYS A 376 -11.12 18.86 -7.71
N ARG A 377 -11.82 18.13 -6.86
CA ARG A 377 -12.42 18.69 -5.64
C ARG A 377 -11.40 18.99 -4.55
N TYR A 378 -10.40 18.14 -4.42
CA TYR A 378 -9.45 18.19 -3.32
C TYR A 378 -8.02 18.49 -3.77
N PHE A 379 -7.84 18.83 -5.04
CA PHE A 379 -6.54 19.10 -5.60
C PHE A 379 -5.93 20.36 -5.00
N SER A 380 -4.69 20.23 -4.50
CA SER A 380 -3.81 21.33 -4.17
C SER A 380 -2.45 21.06 -4.81
N LYS A 381 -1.90 22.06 -5.52
CA LYS A 381 -0.61 21.90 -6.20
C LYS A 381 0.51 21.53 -5.25
N SER A 382 0.51 22.11 -4.05
CA SER A 382 1.51 21.85 -3.03
C SER A 382 1.48 20.39 -2.54
N LYS A 383 0.27 19.83 -2.36
CA LYS A 383 0.10 18.45 -1.89
C LYS A 383 0.38 17.43 -2.98
N MET A 384 0.01 17.73 -4.21
CA MET A 384 0.15 16.77 -5.30
C MET A 384 1.60 16.44 -5.61
N VAL A 385 2.50 17.37 -5.37
CA VAL A 385 3.92 17.16 -5.60
C VAL A 385 4.48 16.04 -4.72
N TYR A 386 4.00 15.92 -3.47
CA TYR A 386 4.43 14.83 -2.58
C TYR A 386 3.87 13.46 -2.98
N TYR A 387 2.80 13.43 -3.77
CA TYR A 387 2.21 12.18 -4.26
C TYR A 387 2.66 11.83 -5.67
N LEU A 388 3.33 12.75 -6.36
CA LEU A 388 3.79 12.49 -7.71
C LEU A 388 4.69 11.24 -7.80
N PRO A 389 5.66 11.00 -6.90
CA PRO A 389 6.43 9.75 -6.88
C PRO A 389 5.55 8.52 -6.75
N PHE A 390 4.54 8.60 -5.91
CA PHE A 390 3.59 7.52 -5.72
C PHE A 390 2.74 7.29 -6.98
N PHE A 391 2.27 8.34 -7.63
CA PHE A 391 1.52 8.23 -8.89
C PHE A 391 2.36 7.70 -10.05
N ILE A 392 3.64 8.01 -10.11
CA ILE A 392 4.54 7.46 -11.13
C ILE A 392 4.62 5.95 -11.03
N THR A 393 4.52 5.37 -9.84
CA THR A 393 4.49 3.91 -9.67
C THR A 393 3.31 3.26 -10.37
N PHE A 394 2.20 3.98 -10.56
CA PHE A 394 1.05 3.50 -11.33
C PHE A 394 1.39 3.21 -12.80
N LEU A 395 2.36 3.91 -13.36
CA LEU A 395 2.77 3.71 -14.76
C LEU A 395 3.76 2.57 -14.91
N PHE A 396 4.53 2.26 -13.87
CA PHE A 396 5.65 1.34 -13.94
C PHE A 396 5.48 0.05 -13.14
N ASP A 397 4.41 -0.06 -12.37
CA ASP A 397 4.16 -1.26 -11.57
C ASP A 397 2.67 -1.57 -11.46
N GLN A 398 2.36 -2.72 -10.90
CA GLN A 398 1.00 -3.20 -10.63
C GLN A 398 0.37 -2.45 -9.45
N SER A 399 0.50 -1.15 -9.38
CA SER A 399 0.13 -0.37 -8.20
C SER A 399 -1.38 -0.33 -7.92
N ILE A 400 -2.21 -0.60 -8.90
CA ILE A 400 -3.63 -0.92 -8.71
C ILE A 400 -3.86 -2.34 -9.23
N GLN A 401 -3.32 -3.31 -8.54
CA GLN A 401 -3.76 -4.68 -8.77
C GLN A 401 -5.16 -4.85 -8.22
N LEU A 402 -6.11 -4.80 -9.10
CA LEU A 402 -7.48 -5.20 -8.80
C LEU A 402 -7.54 -6.67 -8.34
N LEU A 403 -6.58 -7.49 -8.78
CA LEU A 403 -6.47 -8.92 -8.46
C LEU A 403 -5.66 -9.25 -7.22
N ASN A 404 -4.68 -8.43 -6.90
CA ASN A 404 -3.94 -8.57 -5.68
C ASN A 404 -4.18 -7.31 -4.83
N PRO A 405 -5.40 -7.15 -4.35
CA PRO A 405 -5.85 -5.96 -3.64
C PRO A 405 -5.07 -5.71 -2.36
N TYR A 406 -4.29 -6.70 -1.93
CA TYR A 406 -3.57 -6.66 -0.67
C TYR A 406 -2.66 -5.45 -0.54
N TYR A 407 -2.13 -4.95 -1.66
CA TYR A 407 -0.88 -4.27 -1.51
C TYR A 407 -0.94 -2.79 -1.82
N LEU A 408 -1.72 -2.37 -2.81
CA LEU A 408 -1.44 -1.09 -3.44
C LEU A 408 -2.56 -0.06 -3.31
N MET A 409 -3.78 -0.52 -3.05
CA MET A 409 -4.88 0.39 -2.71
C MET A 409 -4.77 0.92 -1.28
N LEU A 410 -4.27 0.12 -0.35
CA LEU A 410 -4.19 0.52 1.05
C LEU A 410 -3.26 1.71 1.28
N PRO A 411 -2.04 1.79 0.70
CA PRO A 411 -1.22 2.99 0.75
C PRO A 411 -1.84 4.20 0.05
N LEU A 412 -2.70 3.99 -0.94
CA LEU A 412 -3.38 5.07 -1.65
C LEU A 412 -4.43 5.77 -0.77
N ILE A 413 -5.13 5.04 0.09
CA ILE A 413 -6.20 5.60 0.94
C ILE A 413 -5.69 6.73 1.85
N PRO A 414 -4.59 6.59 2.62
CA PRO A 414 -4.03 7.69 3.40
C PRO A 414 -3.70 8.92 2.55
N THR A 415 -3.11 8.70 1.37
CA THR A 415 -2.76 9.79 0.46
C THR A 415 -4.00 10.53 -0.03
N LEU A 416 -5.06 9.83 -0.38
CA LEU A 416 -6.34 10.42 -0.75
C LEU A 416 -6.94 11.22 0.39
N LEU A 417 -6.88 10.74 1.62
CA LEU A 417 -7.39 11.50 2.78
C LEU A 417 -6.64 12.80 3.01
N ILE A 418 -5.33 12.81 2.81
CA ILE A 418 -4.53 14.02 2.95
C ILE A 418 -4.96 15.07 1.92
N CYS A 419 -5.29 14.69 0.70
CA CYS A 419 -5.80 15.63 -0.29
C CYS A 419 -7.08 16.34 0.15
N ARG A 420 -7.87 15.71 1.03
CA ARG A 420 -9.14 16.30 1.53
C ARG A 420 -8.97 17.40 2.56
N THR A 421 -7.83 17.48 3.22
CA THR A 421 -7.61 18.52 4.22
C THR A 421 -7.51 19.87 3.54
N LYS A 422 -8.36 20.81 3.94
CA LYS A 422 -8.23 22.21 3.51
C LYS A 422 -6.88 22.73 4.01
N GLU A 423 -6.11 23.31 3.11
CA GLU A 423 -5.01 24.16 3.53
C GLU A 423 -5.65 25.41 4.15
N ASN A 424 -5.58 25.51 5.46
CA ASN A 424 -5.60 26.83 6.06
C ASN A 424 -4.21 27.40 5.76
N CYS A 425 -4.13 28.18 4.70
CA CYS A 425 -2.99 29.02 4.41
C CYS A 425 -2.74 29.98 5.56
#